data_c7606a914e5ab303863cfee8109650be
#
_entry.id   c7606a914e5ab303863cfee8109650be
#
_cell.length_a   1.000
_cell.length_b   1.000
_cell.length_c   1.000
_cell.angle_alpha   90.00
_cell.angle_beta   90.00
_cell.angle_gamma   90.00
#
_symmetry.space_group_name_H-M   'P 1'
#
loop_
_entity.id
_entity.type
_entity.pdbx_description
1 polymer ?
#
loop_
_entity_poly.entity_id
_entity_poly.type
_entity_poly.pdbx_seq_one_letter_code
_entity_poly.pdbx_strand_id
1 'polypeptide(L)'
;MNSVTTFSPAHSIEQVAFQRTELSVILSLYGRMVAAGEWRDYGISCLREVAVFSIFRRTAEYPLYRIEKRPKLRNRQGQYAVIGMDGHIIKRGSDLKTVLRVLERKLIRAVEE
;
A
#
# COMPACT_ATOMS: atom_id res chain seq x y z
N MET A 1 -4.66 16.56 -29.50
CA MET A 1 -4.38 16.69 -29.17
C MET A 1 -4.06 16.54 -28.89
N ASN A 2 -3.78 16.63 -28.88
CA ASN A 2 -3.36 16.67 -28.47
C ASN A 2 -2.91 16.61 -27.93
N SER A 3 -2.89 16.48 -27.83
CA SER A 3 -2.38 16.57 -27.22
C SER A 3 -1.79 16.49 -26.78
N VAL A 4 -1.85 16.33 -26.96
CA VAL A 4 -1.03 16.20 -26.53
C VAL A 4 -0.45 16.48 -25.75
N THR A 5 -0.60 16.31 -25.42
CA THR A 5 0.01 16.76 -24.81
C THR A 5 0.99 16.84 -24.66
N THR A 6 1.02 17.44 -25.17
CA THR A 6 2.19 17.26 -25.18
C THR A 6 2.93 17.43 -24.06
N PHE A 7 2.95 16.53 -23.49
CA PHE A 7 3.55 16.44 -22.20
C PHE A 7 5.02 16.11 -22.35
N SER A 8 5.85 16.98 -21.89
CA SER A 8 7.28 16.77 -21.94
C SER A 8 7.73 15.96 -20.74
N PRO A 9 8.51 14.90 -20.93
CA PRO A 9 9.04 14.15 -19.79
C PRO A 9 9.86 15.02 -18.83
N ALA A 10 10.52 16.06 -19.35
CA ALA A 10 11.31 16.95 -18.51
C ALA A 10 10.45 17.76 -17.55
N HIS A 11 9.16 17.91 -17.85
CA HIS A 11 8.24 18.64 -17.01
C HIS A 11 7.36 17.74 -16.16
N SER A 12 7.45 16.44 -16.36
CA SER A 12 6.65 15.53 -15.58
C SER A 12 7.20 15.45 -14.17
N ILE A 13 6.30 15.43 -13.22
CA ILE A 13 6.65 15.13 -11.85
C ILE A 13 6.67 13.62 -11.73
N GLU A 14 7.86 13.09 -11.52
CA GLU A 14 7.98 11.65 -11.31
C GLU A 14 7.27 11.28 -10.03
N GLN A 15 6.41 10.30 -10.13
CA GLN A 15 5.67 9.80 -8.99
C GLN A 15 6.06 8.36 -8.75
N VAL A 16 6.07 7.98 -7.48
CA VAL A 16 6.28 6.61 -7.08
C VAL A 16 4.98 5.85 -7.34
N ALA A 17 5.09 4.66 -7.92
CA ALA A 17 3.94 3.81 -8.17
C ALA A 17 4.28 2.38 -7.77
N PHE A 18 3.26 1.62 -7.42
CA PHE A 18 3.44 0.19 -7.21
C PHE A 18 3.57 -0.50 -8.57
N GLN A 19 4.49 -1.44 -8.65
CA GLN A 19 4.62 -2.30 -9.81
C GLN A 19 3.49 -3.31 -9.82
N ARG A 20 3.25 -3.91 -10.99
CA ARG A 20 2.19 -4.91 -11.12
C ARG A 20 2.39 -6.06 -10.13
N THR A 21 3.63 -6.52 -9.98
CA THR A 21 3.92 -7.62 -9.06
C THR A 21 3.65 -7.24 -7.62
N GLU A 22 3.94 -5.99 -7.26
CA GLU A 22 3.66 -5.50 -5.91
C GLU A 22 2.16 -5.43 -5.67
N LEU A 23 1.42 -4.87 -6.63
CA LEU A 23 -0.04 -4.80 -6.49
C LEU A 23 -0.67 -6.17 -6.44
N SER A 24 -0.13 -7.13 -7.18
CA SER A 24 -0.64 -8.49 -7.15
C SER A 24 -0.55 -9.09 -5.74
N VAL A 25 0.57 -8.87 -5.07
CA VAL A 25 0.76 -9.34 -3.69
C VAL A 25 -0.21 -8.65 -2.74
N ILE A 26 -0.32 -7.33 -2.86
CA ILE A 26 -1.19 -6.55 -1.97
C ILE A 26 -2.65 -6.92 -2.18
N LEU A 27 -3.08 -7.00 -3.43
CA LEU A 27 -4.49 -7.27 -3.75
C LEU A 27 -4.89 -8.70 -3.39
N SER A 28 -3.94 -9.65 -3.44
CA SER A 28 -4.21 -11.00 -3.00
C SER A 28 -4.55 -11.02 -1.51
N LEU A 29 -3.77 -10.32 -0.70
CA LEU A 29 -4.06 -10.19 0.72
C LEU A 29 -5.37 -9.44 0.94
N TYR A 30 -5.56 -8.33 0.21
CA TYR A 30 -6.76 -7.53 0.33
C TYR A 30 -8.01 -8.37 0.10
N GLY A 31 -8.00 -9.19 -0.94
CA GLY A 31 -9.16 -10.04 -1.25
C GLY A 31 -9.48 -11.03 -0.13
N ARG A 32 -8.44 -11.61 0.47
CA ARG A 32 -8.66 -12.54 1.59
C ARG A 32 -9.24 -11.83 2.81
N MET A 33 -8.79 -10.59 3.06
CA MET A 33 -9.31 -9.82 4.19
C MET A 33 -10.74 -9.36 3.95
N VAL A 34 -11.08 -9.04 2.71
CA VAL A 34 -12.46 -8.70 2.35
C VAL A 34 -13.36 -9.93 2.56
N ALA A 35 -12.90 -11.09 2.11
CA ALA A 35 -13.66 -12.33 2.28
C ALA A 35 -13.88 -12.67 3.76
N ALA A 36 -12.94 -12.28 4.62
CA ALA A 36 -13.06 -12.49 6.05
C ALA A 36 -13.89 -11.39 6.74
N GLY A 37 -14.39 -10.40 5.99
CA GLY A 37 -15.21 -9.34 6.54
C GLY A 37 -14.42 -8.25 7.25
N GLU A 38 -13.08 -8.23 7.10
CA GLU A 38 -12.23 -7.32 7.84
C GLU A 38 -12.00 -6.00 7.12
N TRP A 39 -11.91 -6.04 5.81
CA TRP A 39 -11.64 -4.85 5.00
C TRP A 39 -12.75 -4.66 3.99
N ARG A 40 -12.98 -3.40 3.58
CA ARG A 40 -14.13 -3.09 2.76
C ARG A 40 -13.80 -2.27 1.53
N ASP A 41 -12.76 -1.44 1.61
CA ASP A 41 -12.45 -0.53 0.52
C ASP A 41 -10.97 -0.20 0.53
N TYR A 42 -10.46 0.28 -0.59
CA TYR A 42 -9.08 0.73 -0.66
C TYR A 42 -8.96 1.91 -1.61
N GLY A 43 -7.85 2.63 -1.49
CA GLY A 43 -7.49 3.68 -2.42
C GLY A 43 -6.00 3.64 -2.66
N ILE A 44 -5.56 4.13 -3.81
CA ILE A 44 -4.15 4.17 -4.16
C ILE A 44 -3.78 5.61 -4.46
N SER A 45 -2.67 6.08 -3.87
CA SER A 45 -2.11 7.39 -4.13
C SER A 45 -0.68 7.23 -4.59
N CYS A 46 -0.34 7.88 -5.69
CA CYS A 46 1.02 7.88 -6.23
C CYS A 46 1.57 9.29 -6.11
N LEU A 47 2.49 9.48 -5.18
CA LEU A 47 3.03 10.79 -4.86
C LEU A 47 4.50 10.83 -5.24
N ARG A 48 5.13 11.98 -5.04
CA ARG A 48 6.50 12.18 -5.51
C ARG A 48 7.48 11.19 -4.86
N GLU A 49 7.32 10.94 -3.58
CA GLU A 49 8.30 10.13 -2.85
C GLU A 49 7.72 8.84 -2.29
N VAL A 50 6.41 8.65 -2.42
CA VAL A 50 5.77 7.50 -1.80
C VAL A 50 4.54 7.09 -2.60
N ALA A 51 4.35 5.79 -2.74
CA ALA A 51 3.07 5.22 -3.18
C ALA A 51 2.38 4.65 -1.95
N VAL A 52 1.07 4.87 -1.85
CA VAL A 52 0.30 4.48 -0.68
C VAL A 52 -0.91 3.69 -1.11
N PHE A 53 -1.08 2.52 -0.51
CA PHE A 53 -2.28 1.70 -0.64
C PHE A 53 -3.01 1.81 0.69
N SER A 54 -4.13 2.55 0.69
CA SER A 54 -4.90 2.81 1.91
C SER A 54 -6.02 1.80 2.00
N ILE A 55 -6.21 1.23 3.18
CA ILE A 55 -7.17 0.16 3.43
C ILE A 55 -8.19 0.66 4.44
N PHE A 56 -9.47 0.49 4.13
CA PHE A 56 -10.56 0.99 4.95
C PHE A 56 -11.46 -0.15 5.42
N ARG A 57 -11.92 -0.04 6.64
CA ARG A 57 -12.98 -0.92 7.12
C ARG A 57 -14.33 -0.46 6.60
N ARG A 58 -14.50 0.85 6.48
CA ARG A 58 -15.71 1.47 5.94
C ARG A 58 -15.33 2.58 4.99
N THR A 59 -16.21 2.82 4.02
CA THR A 59 -16.02 3.92 3.09
C THR A 59 -16.06 5.24 3.85
N ALA A 60 -15.19 6.17 3.45
CA ALA A 60 -15.15 7.54 3.97
C ALA A 60 -14.66 7.68 5.40
N GLU A 61 -14.04 6.65 5.96
CA GLU A 61 -13.36 6.75 7.25
C GLU A 61 -11.87 6.94 7.04
N TYR A 62 -11.15 7.15 8.14
CA TYR A 62 -9.71 7.12 8.10
C TYR A 62 -9.23 5.73 7.73
N PRO A 63 -8.10 5.61 7.04
CA PRO A 63 -7.56 4.30 6.70
C PRO A 63 -7.25 3.50 7.96
N LEU A 64 -7.66 2.23 7.94
CA LEU A 64 -7.30 1.30 9.00
C LEU A 64 -5.81 1.00 8.96
N TYR A 65 -5.28 0.82 7.76
CA TYR A 65 -3.86 0.61 7.51
C TYR A 65 -3.47 1.29 6.22
N ARG A 66 -2.19 1.64 6.11
CA ARG A 66 -1.60 2.08 4.86
C ARG A 66 -0.38 1.21 4.57
N ILE A 67 -0.27 0.80 3.32
CA ILE A 67 0.93 0.11 2.84
C ILE A 67 1.69 1.13 2.02
N GLU A 68 2.91 1.46 2.43
CA GLU A 68 3.71 2.49 1.78
C GLU A 68 4.91 1.90 1.08
N LYS A 69 5.23 2.48 -0.07
CA LYS A 69 6.44 2.18 -0.82
C LYS A 69 7.23 3.47 -0.94
N ARG A 70 8.43 3.50 -0.32
CA ARG A 70 9.34 4.65 -0.38
C ARG A 70 10.68 4.20 -0.93
N PRO A 71 10.89 4.31 -2.26
CA PRO A 71 12.13 3.81 -2.87
C PRO A 71 13.39 4.44 -2.32
N LYS A 72 13.32 5.67 -1.80
CA LYS A 72 14.49 6.31 -1.22
C LYS A 72 15.04 5.58 0.00
N LEU A 73 14.21 4.76 0.65
CA LEU A 73 14.64 4.00 1.82
C LEU A 73 15.11 2.59 1.48
N ARG A 74 15.21 2.27 0.19
CA ARG A 74 15.54 0.92 -0.25
C ARG A 74 16.82 0.38 0.40
N ASN A 75 17.85 1.20 0.50
CA ASN A 75 19.13 0.77 1.00
C ASN A 75 19.38 1.16 2.46
N ARG A 76 18.34 1.53 3.17
CA ARG A 76 18.47 1.94 4.57
C ARG A 76 17.64 1.04 5.45
N GLN A 77 16.35 1.29 5.53
CA GLN A 77 15.46 0.56 6.42
C GLN A 77 14.49 -0.33 5.65
N GLY A 78 14.52 -0.22 4.34
CA GLY A 78 13.59 -0.94 3.47
C GLY A 78 12.51 -0.01 2.96
N GLN A 79 12.08 -0.25 1.72
CA GLN A 79 11.18 0.67 1.05
C GLN A 79 9.69 0.45 1.38
N TYR A 80 9.35 -0.69 1.97
CA TYR A 80 7.96 -1.02 2.25
C TYR A 80 7.64 -0.89 3.72
N ALA A 81 6.44 -0.41 4.03
CA ALA A 81 6.01 -0.29 5.42
C ALA A 81 4.51 -0.48 5.52
N VAL A 82 4.07 -1.04 6.65
CA VAL A 82 2.67 -1.04 7.05
C VAL A 82 2.52 -0.02 8.18
N ILE A 83 1.60 0.91 7.98
CA ILE A 83 1.33 2.01 8.92
C ILE A 83 -0.06 1.77 9.51
N GLY A 84 -0.17 1.85 10.83
CA GLY A 84 -1.46 1.71 11.51
C GLY A 84 -2.29 2.98 11.45
N MET A 85 -3.51 2.88 11.95
CA MET A 85 -4.46 4.00 11.92
C MET A 85 -3.93 5.21 12.67
N ASP A 86 -3.15 4.97 13.72
CA ASP A 86 -2.57 6.04 14.54
C ASP A 86 -1.32 6.67 13.93
N GLY A 87 -0.90 6.19 12.74
CA GLY A 87 0.28 6.72 12.07
C GLY A 87 1.58 6.03 12.44
N HIS A 88 1.55 5.06 13.36
CA HIS A 88 2.77 4.36 13.74
C HIS A 88 3.12 3.29 12.71
N ILE A 89 4.41 3.13 12.47
CA ILE A 89 4.93 2.10 11.59
C ILE A 89 4.85 0.77 12.34
N ILE A 90 4.04 -0.15 11.83
CA ILE A 90 3.91 -1.47 12.43
C ILE A 90 5.05 -2.36 11.98
N LYS A 91 5.44 -2.25 10.72
CA LYS A 91 6.52 -3.05 10.15
C LYS A 91 7.11 -2.32 8.96
N ARG A 92 8.44 -2.35 8.85
CA ARG A 92 9.15 -1.84 7.68
C ARG A 92 10.16 -2.87 7.24
N GLY A 93 10.38 -2.99 5.95
CA GLY A 93 11.38 -3.90 5.44
C GLY A 93 11.55 -3.78 3.94
N SER A 94 12.45 -4.59 3.40
CA SER A 94 12.80 -4.57 1.98
C SER A 94 12.00 -5.58 1.17
N ASP A 95 11.36 -6.53 1.82
CA ASP A 95 10.58 -7.56 1.13
C ASP A 95 9.11 -7.38 1.45
N LEU A 96 8.32 -7.11 0.41
CA LEU A 96 6.91 -6.77 0.58
C LEU A 96 6.11 -7.89 1.25
N LYS A 97 6.31 -9.13 0.82
CA LYS A 97 5.58 -10.25 1.41
C LYS A 97 5.87 -10.37 2.90
N THR A 98 7.12 -10.20 3.27
CA THR A 98 7.52 -10.29 4.68
C THR A 98 6.87 -9.17 5.49
N VAL A 99 6.86 -7.95 4.94
CA VAL A 99 6.25 -6.81 5.62
C VAL A 99 4.75 -7.05 5.80
N LEU A 100 4.09 -7.61 4.81
CA LEU A 100 2.64 -7.82 4.89
C LEU A 100 2.24 -8.96 5.82
N ARG A 101 3.18 -9.79 6.27
CA ARG A 101 2.86 -10.90 7.18
C ARG A 101 2.23 -10.43 8.48
N VAL A 102 2.54 -9.22 8.90
CA VAL A 102 1.93 -8.69 10.12
C VAL A 102 0.40 -8.60 9.96
N LEU A 103 -0.06 -8.32 8.76
CA LEU A 103 -1.49 -8.26 8.47
C LEU A 103 -2.08 -9.65 8.26
N GLU A 104 -1.30 -10.58 7.70
CA GLU A 104 -1.74 -11.96 7.54
C GLU A 104 -1.96 -12.63 8.88
N ARG A 105 -1.14 -12.32 9.86
CA ARG A 105 -1.33 -12.85 11.20
C ARG A 105 -2.65 -12.37 11.80
N LYS A 106 -3.04 -11.14 11.47
CA LYS A 106 -4.34 -10.62 11.90
C LYS A 106 -5.48 -11.36 11.21
N LEU A 107 -5.29 -11.75 9.95
CA LEU A 107 -6.29 -12.55 9.24
C LEU A 107 -6.47 -13.91 9.89
N ILE A 108 -5.38 -14.59 10.20
CA ILE A 108 -5.46 -15.89 10.86
C ILE A 108 -6.25 -15.78 12.17
N ARG A 109 -5.97 -14.76 12.94
CA ARG A 109 -6.66 -14.54 14.22
C ARG A 109 -8.16 -14.30 14.00
N ALA A 110 -8.51 -13.51 12.98
CA ALA A 110 -9.91 -13.21 12.69
C ALA A 110 -10.68 -14.46 12.27
N VAL A 111 -10.04 -15.34 11.51
CA VAL A 111 -10.69 -16.57 11.04
C VAL A 111 -10.87 -17.57 12.17
N GLU A 112 -9.95 -17.59 13.13
CA GLU A 112 -10.02 -18.53 14.25
C GLU A 112 -11.04 -18.13 15.30
N GLU A 113 -11.45 -16.89 15.32
CA GLU A 113 -12.47 -16.42 16.24
C GLU A 113 -13.85 -16.59 15.67
#